data_55ff2487908e148091d26e1e8a79fab1
#
_entry.id   55ff2487908e148091d26e1e8a79fab1
#
_cell.length_a   1.000
_cell.length_b   1.000
_cell.length_c   1.000
_cell.angle_alpha   90.00
_cell.angle_beta   90.00
_cell.angle_gamma   90.00
#
_symmetry.space_group_name_H-M   'P 1'
#
loop_
_entity.id
_entity.type
_entity.pdbx_description
1 polymer ?
#
loop_
_entity_poly.entity_id
_entity_poly.type
_entity_poly.pdbx_seq_one_letter_code
_entity_poly.pdbx_strand_id
1 'polypeptide(L)'
;MSKATETNGTRPKLPVGKILTRTIKMLWEFYPVLLPVALLATVVQAIMQSLPSVFLERILSIISNYIDSGDWSSAEGLVFQNVALLATFYVLGLLANIVSTQGMAIVTQGALQKWRSKMFSHMQDLPIRYFDTHLNGDIMSYYTNDIDAMRQMIGMSLPQLLFTSVVIISVIFIMFYYSALMALVILFGASLMALATKNLGGKSAKNFVKTQKTTADVEGHIQEIMNGEKVVKVFSHEPETIESFDKINDELMVVSRNANLYANTLMPILNNMGNIMYVIVAIVSGVFIALNVQNISISGLPFTIAVAVPFLNMTRQFSTQINLISGQINSVVMGVAGANRVFEMLDEPTETDEGYVTLVCSETIDGQVQEAEYRTGYWAW
;
A
#
# COMPACT_ATOMS: atom_id res chain seq x y z
N MET A 1 49.61 12.05 8.70
CA MET A 1 48.66 11.62 7.64
C MET A 1 48.20 10.21 8.01
N SER A 2 47.13 10.12 8.79
CA SER A 2 46.51 8.84 9.16
C SER A 2 45.24 8.71 8.34
N LYS A 3 45.12 7.64 7.54
CA LYS A 3 43.93 7.28 6.79
C LYS A 3 42.82 6.97 7.80
N ALA A 4 41.88 7.90 7.99
CA ALA A 4 40.62 7.60 8.62
C ALA A 4 39.85 6.64 7.69
N THR A 5 39.72 5.41 8.15
CA THR A 5 38.90 4.38 7.49
C THR A 5 37.45 4.78 7.72
N GLU A 6 36.82 5.30 6.67
CA GLU A 6 35.36 5.46 6.62
C GLU A 6 34.70 4.07 6.73
N THR A 7 34.38 3.65 7.92
CA THR A 7 33.42 2.59 8.15
C THR A 7 32.01 3.18 8.02
N ASN A 8 31.58 3.31 6.78
CA ASN A 8 30.18 3.49 6.46
C ASN A 8 29.44 2.19 6.84
N GLY A 9 29.15 2.03 8.13
CA GLY A 9 28.41 0.91 8.69
C GLY A 9 26.94 1.02 8.29
N THR A 10 26.63 0.69 7.03
CA THR A 10 25.24 0.43 6.63
C THR A 10 24.75 -0.76 7.44
N ARG A 11 23.96 -0.49 8.48
CA ARG A 11 23.24 -1.53 9.22
C ARG A 11 22.51 -2.41 8.20
N PRO A 12 22.52 -3.75 8.35
CA PRO A 12 21.85 -4.63 7.41
C PRO A 12 20.37 -4.25 7.33
N LYS A 13 19.89 -3.91 6.14
CA LYS A 13 18.48 -3.57 5.91
C LYS A 13 17.61 -4.70 6.46
N LEU A 14 16.75 -4.38 7.40
CA LEU A 14 15.82 -5.34 7.98
C LEU A 14 14.93 -5.92 6.87
N PRO A 15 14.67 -7.23 6.86
CA PRO A 15 13.76 -7.82 5.89
C PRO A 15 12.36 -7.19 6.02
N VAL A 16 11.73 -6.92 4.87
CA VAL A 16 10.40 -6.27 4.75
C VAL A 16 9.39 -6.81 5.76
N GLY A 17 9.37 -8.15 5.96
CA GLY A 17 8.48 -8.80 6.91
C GLY A 17 8.70 -8.36 8.36
N LYS A 18 9.96 -8.15 8.79
CA LYS A 18 10.25 -7.69 10.17
C LYS A 18 9.79 -6.25 10.40
N ILE A 19 9.94 -5.38 9.38
CA ILE A 19 9.49 -3.98 9.46
C ILE A 19 7.96 -3.92 9.56
N LEU A 20 7.26 -4.67 8.71
CA LEU A 20 5.79 -4.78 8.74
C LEU A 20 5.29 -5.33 10.08
N THR A 21 5.92 -6.41 10.58
CA THR A 21 5.55 -6.98 11.88
C THR A 21 5.76 -5.97 13.01
N ARG A 22 6.87 -5.21 13.01
CA ARG A 22 7.12 -4.16 14.00
C ARG A 22 6.08 -3.04 13.90
N THR A 23 5.76 -2.60 12.70
CA THR A 23 4.72 -1.58 12.45
C THR A 23 3.36 -2.04 12.99
N ILE A 24 2.94 -3.27 12.63
CA ILE A 24 1.66 -3.83 13.07
C ILE A 24 1.64 -4.00 14.61
N LYS A 25 2.73 -4.47 15.21
CA LYS A 25 2.83 -4.62 16.67
C LYS A 25 2.65 -3.27 17.38
N MET A 26 3.32 -2.21 16.91
CA MET A 26 3.16 -0.87 17.47
C MET A 26 1.76 -0.32 17.28
N LEU A 27 1.11 -0.55 16.11
CA LEU A 27 -0.29 -0.19 15.90
C LEU A 27 -1.22 -0.91 16.87
N TRP A 28 -0.96 -2.19 17.15
CA TRP A 28 -1.73 -2.97 18.10
C TRP A 28 -1.56 -2.45 19.54
N GLU A 29 -0.35 -2.08 19.92
CA GLU A 29 -0.07 -1.46 21.22
C GLU A 29 -0.78 -0.10 21.37
N PHE A 30 -0.85 0.69 20.29
CA PHE A 30 -1.50 2.00 20.30
C PHE A 30 -3.03 1.93 20.31
N TYR A 31 -3.61 0.93 19.64
CA TYR A 31 -5.06 0.77 19.44
C TYR A 31 -5.49 -0.69 19.58
N PRO A 32 -5.42 -1.28 20.80
CA PRO A 32 -5.66 -2.71 21.01
C PRO A 32 -7.10 -3.16 20.72
N VAL A 33 -8.07 -2.25 20.75
CA VAL A 33 -9.49 -2.54 20.49
C VAL A 33 -9.91 -2.05 19.10
N LEU A 34 -9.60 -0.80 18.76
CA LEU A 34 -10.11 -0.17 17.54
C LEU A 34 -9.52 -0.80 16.27
N LEU A 35 -8.22 -1.15 16.29
CA LEU A 35 -7.56 -1.77 15.14
C LEU A 35 -8.18 -3.14 14.80
N PRO A 36 -8.33 -4.11 15.74
CA PRO A 36 -9.01 -5.37 15.45
C PRO A 36 -10.45 -5.19 14.97
N VAL A 37 -11.21 -4.27 15.57
CA VAL A 37 -12.60 -3.98 15.15
C VAL A 37 -12.64 -3.48 13.71
N ALA A 38 -11.77 -2.54 13.34
CA ALA A 38 -11.70 -2.02 11.99
C ALA A 38 -11.28 -3.10 10.97
N LEU A 39 -10.29 -3.95 11.30
CA LEU A 39 -9.86 -5.06 10.44
C LEU A 39 -10.96 -6.12 10.31
N LEU A 40 -11.66 -6.45 11.39
CA LEU A 40 -12.78 -7.39 11.35
C LEU A 40 -13.94 -6.84 10.52
N ALA A 41 -14.24 -5.54 10.65
CA ALA A 41 -15.22 -4.87 9.80
C ALA A 41 -14.81 -4.92 8.31
N THR A 42 -13.52 -4.79 7.99
CA THR A 42 -12.99 -4.96 6.63
C THR A 42 -13.25 -6.38 6.10
N VAL A 43 -13.05 -7.41 6.92
CA VAL A 43 -13.33 -8.81 6.55
C VAL A 43 -14.82 -9.03 6.31
N VAL A 44 -15.68 -8.53 7.22
CA VAL A 44 -17.14 -8.63 7.06
C VAL A 44 -17.60 -7.94 5.78
N GLN A 45 -17.13 -6.70 5.53
CA GLN A 45 -17.40 -5.97 4.29
C GLN A 45 -17.00 -6.78 3.04
N ALA A 46 -15.81 -7.39 3.04
CA ALA A 46 -15.30 -8.17 1.92
C ALA A 46 -16.16 -9.42 1.64
N ILE A 47 -16.61 -10.10 2.68
CA ILE A 47 -17.53 -11.24 2.54
C ILE A 47 -18.87 -10.78 1.98
N MET A 48 -19.44 -9.69 2.51
CA MET A 48 -20.72 -9.13 2.03
C MET A 48 -20.64 -8.72 0.56
N GLN A 49 -19.49 -8.21 0.11
CA GLN A 49 -19.24 -7.86 -1.30
C GLN A 49 -19.26 -9.07 -2.25
N SER A 50 -19.03 -10.28 -1.74
CA SER A 50 -19.00 -11.51 -2.55
C SER A 50 -20.36 -12.19 -2.68
N LEU A 51 -21.30 -11.90 -1.77
CA LEU A 51 -22.63 -12.55 -1.69
C LEU A 51 -23.58 -12.28 -2.87
N PRO A 52 -23.56 -11.11 -3.55
CA PRO A 52 -24.47 -10.83 -4.65
C PRO A 52 -24.52 -11.91 -5.72
N SER A 53 -23.38 -12.55 -6.02
CA SER A 53 -23.32 -13.63 -7.01
C SER A 53 -24.09 -14.88 -6.56
N VAL A 54 -24.14 -15.16 -5.27
CA VAL A 54 -24.90 -16.28 -4.70
C VAL A 54 -26.42 -16.00 -4.76
N PHE A 55 -26.82 -14.78 -4.39
CA PHE A 55 -28.22 -14.39 -4.46
C PHE A 55 -28.71 -14.27 -5.90
N LEU A 56 -27.87 -13.82 -6.83
CA LEU A 56 -28.21 -13.77 -8.25
C LEU A 56 -28.50 -15.17 -8.81
N GLU A 57 -27.67 -16.15 -8.44
CA GLU A 57 -27.91 -17.55 -8.82
C GLU A 57 -29.27 -18.04 -8.28
N ARG A 58 -29.52 -17.84 -6.97
CA ARG A 58 -30.79 -18.27 -6.36
C ARG A 58 -32.02 -17.64 -7.01
N ILE A 59 -31.98 -16.33 -7.26
CA ILE A 59 -33.08 -15.61 -7.90
C ILE A 59 -33.31 -16.14 -9.33
N LEU A 60 -32.23 -16.31 -10.12
CA LEU A 60 -32.33 -16.84 -11.47
C LEU A 60 -32.81 -18.30 -11.50
N SER A 61 -32.38 -19.11 -10.54
CA SER A 61 -32.83 -20.50 -10.40
C SER A 61 -34.33 -20.56 -10.08
N ILE A 62 -34.82 -19.70 -9.15
CA ILE A 62 -36.26 -19.61 -8.84
C ILE A 62 -37.03 -19.19 -10.09
N ILE A 63 -36.60 -18.15 -10.81
CA ILE A 63 -37.25 -17.67 -12.02
C ILE A 63 -37.28 -18.77 -13.09
N SER A 64 -36.16 -19.45 -13.34
CA SER A 64 -36.07 -20.51 -14.34
C SER A 64 -37.03 -21.68 -14.05
N ASN A 65 -37.13 -22.10 -12.79
CA ASN A 65 -38.00 -23.20 -12.38
C ASN A 65 -39.51 -22.88 -12.52
N TYR A 66 -39.88 -21.59 -12.41
CA TYR A 66 -41.28 -21.18 -12.49
C TYR A 66 -41.72 -20.64 -13.85
N ILE A 67 -40.78 -20.29 -14.76
CA ILE A 67 -41.10 -19.90 -16.13
C ILE A 67 -41.88 -21.01 -16.85
N ASP A 68 -41.47 -22.26 -16.66
CA ASP A 68 -42.07 -23.43 -17.33
C ASP A 68 -43.42 -23.82 -16.71
N SER A 69 -43.70 -23.51 -15.44
CA SER A 69 -44.92 -23.85 -14.73
C SER A 69 -46.05 -22.81 -14.91
N GLY A 70 -45.74 -21.59 -15.29
CA GLY A 70 -46.68 -20.48 -15.49
C GLY A 70 -47.30 -19.90 -14.22
N ASP A 71 -46.96 -20.42 -13.02
CA ASP A 71 -47.45 -19.97 -11.71
C ASP A 71 -46.52 -18.97 -11.05
N TRP A 72 -46.55 -17.73 -11.55
CA TRP A 72 -45.71 -16.63 -11.07
C TRP A 72 -46.05 -16.22 -9.63
N SER A 73 -47.27 -16.40 -9.19
CA SER A 73 -47.72 -15.99 -7.84
C SER A 73 -46.92 -16.68 -6.70
N SER A 74 -46.48 -17.94 -6.93
CA SER A 74 -45.66 -18.71 -6.00
C SER A 74 -44.17 -18.29 -6.03
N ALA A 75 -43.67 -17.84 -7.16
CA ALA A 75 -42.29 -17.38 -7.34
C ALA A 75 -42.04 -15.98 -6.77
N GLU A 76 -43.02 -15.08 -6.89
CA GLU A 76 -42.94 -13.70 -6.47
C GLU A 76 -42.50 -13.55 -5.02
N GLY A 77 -43.10 -14.30 -4.10
CA GLY A 77 -42.77 -14.26 -2.68
C GLY A 77 -41.33 -14.68 -2.39
N LEU A 78 -40.83 -15.74 -3.05
CA LEU A 78 -39.47 -16.24 -2.88
C LEU A 78 -38.43 -15.28 -3.49
N VAL A 79 -38.72 -14.70 -4.64
CA VAL A 79 -37.86 -13.68 -5.27
C VAL A 79 -37.75 -12.46 -4.35
N PHE A 80 -38.90 -11.94 -3.88
CA PHE A 80 -38.93 -10.78 -2.98
C PHE A 80 -38.13 -11.05 -1.69
N GLN A 81 -38.29 -12.24 -1.09
CA GLN A 81 -37.52 -12.61 0.11
C GLN A 81 -36.00 -12.61 -0.16
N ASN A 82 -35.53 -13.19 -1.29
CA ASN A 82 -34.11 -13.20 -1.62
C ASN A 82 -33.58 -11.79 -1.93
N VAL A 83 -34.36 -10.94 -2.57
CA VAL A 83 -34.01 -9.53 -2.81
C VAL A 83 -33.94 -8.75 -1.50
N ALA A 84 -34.89 -8.94 -0.58
CA ALA A 84 -34.88 -8.30 0.73
C ALA A 84 -33.68 -8.73 1.59
N LEU A 85 -33.33 -10.04 1.55
CA LEU A 85 -32.13 -10.55 2.21
C LEU A 85 -30.85 -9.93 1.61
N LEU A 86 -30.76 -9.87 0.29
CA LEU A 86 -29.63 -9.25 -0.40
C LEU A 86 -29.49 -7.77 -0.04
N ALA A 87 -30.60 -7.03 0.00
CA ALA A 87 -30.63 -5.64 0.44
C ALA A 87 -30.13 -5.50 1.90
N THR A 88 -30.55 -6.40 2.78
CA THR A 88 -30.06 -6.44 4.17
C THR A 88 -28.55 -6.65 4.25
N PHE A 89 -27.99 -7.58 3.46
CA PHE A 89 -26.55 -7.81 3.42
C PHE A 89 -25.80 -6.61 2.82
N TYR A 90 -26.36 -5.90 1.86
CA TYR A 90 -25.77 -4.65 1.35
C TYR A 90 -25.72 -3.57 2.42
N VAL A 91 -26.80 -3.41 3.21
CA VAL A 91 -26.82 -2.45 4.33
C VAL A 91 -25.79 -2.83 5.38
N LEU A 92 -25.69 -4.11 5.76
CA LEU A 92 -24.67 -4.59 6.69
C LEU A 92 -23.26 -4.35 6.16
N GLY A 93 -23.02 -4.61 4.87
CA GLY A 93 -21.76 -4.33 4.21
C GLY A 93 -21.40 -2.84 4.21
N LEU A 94 -22.38 -1.96 4.00
CA LEU A 94 -22.20 -0.52 4.06
C LEU A 94 -21.85 -0.06 5.48
N LEU A 95 -22.54 -0.56 6.50
CA LEU A 95 -22.23 -0.27 7.90
C LEU A 95 -20.81 -0.75 8.27
N ALA A 96 -20.46 -1.97 7.85
CA ALA A 96 -19.11 -2.51 8.03
C ALA A 96 -18.04 -1.65 7.33
N ASN A 97 -18.32 -1.16 6.11
CA ASN A 97 -17.44 -0.25 5.39
C ASN A 97 -17.22 1.07 6.16
N ILE A 98 -18.29 1.68 6.69
CA ILE A 98 -18.20 2.90 7.49
C ILE A 98 -17.32 2.66 8.72
N VAL A 99 -17.58 1.59 9.47
CA VAL A 99 -16.79 1.23 10.68
C VAL A 99 -15.33 0.98 10.32
N SER A 100 -15.05 0.24 9.26
CA SER A 100 -13.69 -0.03 8.78
C SER A 100 -12.97 1.26 8.39
N THR A 101 -13.57 2.07 7.52
CA THR A 101 -12.93 3.28 6.97
C THR A 101 -12.70 4.33 8.05
N GLN A 102 -13.71 4.62 8.89
CA GLN A 102 -13.55 5.57 10.00
C GLN A 102 -12.61 5.04 11.08
N GLY A 103 -12.72 3.75 11.42
CA GLY A 103 -11.82 3.11 12.37
C GLY A 103 -10.36 3.19 11.91
N MET A 104 -10.09 2.85 10.66
CA MET A 104 -8.73 2.94 10.09
C MET A 104 -8.24 4.39 9.97
N ALA A 105 -9.11 5.36 9.69
CA ALA A 105 -8.73 6.77 9.69
C ALA A 105 -8.27 7.23 11.08
N ILE A 106 -9.03 6.90 12.14
CA ILE A 106 -8.68 7.25 13.52
C ILE A 106 -7.37 6.55 13.95
N VAL A 107 -7.24 5.24 13.68
CA VAL A 107 -6.03 4.46 13.98
C VAL A 107 -4.83 5.06 13.28
N THR A 108 -4.94 5.36 11.99
CA THR A 108 -3.84 5.89 11.19
C THR A 108 -3.39 7.25 11.69
N GLN A 109 -4.29 8.23 11.79
CA GLN A 109 -3.93 9.59 12.20
C GLN A 109 -3.39 9.62 13.63
N GLY A 110 -4.01 8.89 14.55
CA GLY A 110 -3.53 8.83 15.92
C GLY A 110 -2.22 8.07 16.08
N ALA A 111 -1.96 7.03 15.27
CA ALA A 111 -0.66 6.36 15.25
C ALA A 111 0.44 7.31 14.75
N LEU A 112 0.18 8.06 13.67
CA LEU A 112 1.13 9.05 13.14
C LEU A 112 1.43 10.15 14.17
N GLN A 113 0.42 10.62 14.89
CA GLN A 113 0.63 11.57 15.99
C GLN A 113 1.58 10.98 17.05
N LYS A 114 1.32 9.76 17.51
CA LYS A 114 2.15 9.07 18.52
C LYS A 114 3.57 8.83 18.02
N TRP A 115 3.75 8.45 16.75
CA TRP A 115 5.09 8.29 16.16
C TRP A 115 5.82 9.61 16.08
N ARG A 116 5.20 10.70 15.60
CA ARG A 116 5.84 12.02 15.57
C ARG A 116 6.27 12.48 16.95
N SER A 117 5.41 12.32 17.98
CA SER A 117 5.77 12.65 19.35
C SER A 117 6.92 11.80 19.87
N LYS A 118 6.90 10.48 19.60
CA LYS A 118 7.98 9.57 20.01
C LYS A 118 9.30 9.89 19.31
N MET A 119 9.27 10.18 18.01
CA MET A 119 10.43 10.60 17.24
C MET A 119 11.00 11.92 17.77
N PHE A 120 10.12 12.89 18.04
CA PHE A 120 10.55 14.20 18.55
C PHE A 120 11.17 14.09 19.92
N SER A 121 10.55 13.32 20.85
CA SER A 121 11.14 13.07 22.17
C SER A 121 12.50 12.39 22.05
N HIS A 122 12.59 11.31 21.26
CA HIS A 122 13.84 10.59 21.07
C HIS A 122 14.93 11.46 20.42
N MET A 123 14.54 12.33 19.48
CA MET A 123 15.47 13.28 18.84
C MET A 123 16.12 14.25 19.85
N GLN A 124 15.39 14.65 20.93
CA GLN A 124 15.96 15.52 21.96
C GLN A 124 17.04 14.81 22.80
N ASP A 125 16.98 13.48 22.86
CA ASP A 125 17.90 12.65 23.63
C ASP A 125 19.10 12.17 22.79
N LEU A 126 19.18 12.52 21.49
CA LEU A 126 20.26 12.11 20.59
C LEU A 126 21.53 12.94 20.84
N PRO A 127 22.72 12.33 20.70
CA PRO A 127 23.98 13.03 20.85
C PRO A 127 24.20 14.07 19.74
N ILE A 128 24.94 15.14 20.04
CA ILE A 128 25.29 16.22 19.09
C ILE A 128 25.89 15.65 17.80
N ARG A 129 26.72 14.60 17.92
CA ARG A 129 27.32 13.90 16.77
C ARG A 129 26.30 13.46 15.73
N TYR A 130 25.06 13.10 16.14
CA TYR A 130 24.01 12.71 15.21
C TYR A 130 23.67 13.87 14.27
N PHE A 131 23.51 15.08 14.81
CA PHE A 131 23.16 16.27 14.05
C PHE A 131 24.33 16.76 13.17
N ASP A 132 25.57 16.54 13.59
CA ASP A 132 26.76 16.89 12.78
C ASP A 132 26.94 15.95 11.58
N THR A 133 26.45 14.70 11.67
CA THR A 133 26.60 13.68 10.63
C THR A 133 25.39 13.54 9.70
N HIS A 134 24.23 14.12 10.07
CA HIS A 134 23.00 14.06 9.28
C HIS A 134 22.57 15.45 8.85
N LEU A 135 22.16 15.57 7.58
CA LEU A 135 21.66 16.84 7.07
C LEU A 135 20.28 17.16 7.68
N ASN A 136 20.05 18.42 8.03
CA ASN A 136 18.76 18.87 8.56
C ASN A 136 17.57 18.50 7.62
N GLY A 137 17.80 18.51 6.30
CA GLY A 137 16.81 18.08 5.30
C GLY A 137 16.44 16.61 5.40
N ASP A 138 17.40 15.73 5.71
CA ASP A 138 17.14 14.29 5.90
C ASP A 138 16.32 14.05 7.16
N ILE A 139 16.66 14.74 8.26
CA ILE A 139 15.90 14.67 9.53
C ILE A 139 14.47 15.16 9.31
N MET A 140 14.28 16.27 8.61
CA MET A 140 12.96 16.81 8.29
C MET A 140 12.15 15.83 7.42
N SER A 141 12.81 15.10 6.50
CA SER A 141 12.17 14.11 5.64
C SER A 141 11.51 12.97 6.43
N TYR A 142 12.04 12.59 7.61
CA TYR A 142 11.40 11.61 8.49
C TYR A 142 10.01 12.06 8.95
N TYR A 143 9.86 13.34 9.29
CA TYR A 143 8.59 13.92 9.78
C TYR A 143 7.58 14.24 8.67
N THR A 144 8.03 14.35 7.43
CA THR A 144 7.21 14.71 6.27
C THR A 144 6.99 13.49 5.35
N ASN A 145 7.97 13.18 4.52
CA ASN A 145 7.84 12.18 3.46
C ASN A 145 7.68 10.75 3.99
N ASP A 146 8.49 10.36 4.97
CA ASP A 146 8.48 9.00 5.50
C ASP A 146 7.20 8.72 6.30
N ILE A 147 6.79 9.67 7.13
CA ILE A 147 5.52 9.60 7.85
C ILE A 147 4.33 9.60 6.89
N ASP A 148 4.37 10.35 5.78
CA ASP A 148 3.29 10.34 4.79
C ASP A 148 3.23 9.02 4.01
N ALA A 149 4.37 8.45 3.67
CA ALA A 149 4.45 7.10 3.08
C ALA A 149 3.88 6.03 4.04
N MET A 150 4.18 6.11 5.34
CA MET A 150 3.57 5.25 6.36
C MET A 150 2.06 5.47 6.47
N ARG A 151 1.58 6.72 6.40
CA ARG A 151 0.16 7.06 6.39
C ARG A 151 -0.57 6.35 5.25
N GLN A 152 -0.02 6.43 4.04
CA GLN A 152 -0.61 5.80 2.86
C GLN A 152 -0.62 4.27 2.97
N MET A 153 0.47 3.69 3.45
CA MET A 153 0.56 2.24 3.67
C MET A 153 -0.47 1.75 4.69
N ILE A 154 -0.53 2.38 5.86
CA ILE A 154 -1.37 1.92 6.99
C ILE A 154 -2.83 2.27 6.74
N GLY A 155 -3.12 3.49 6.28
CA GLY A 155 -4.49 3.99 6.13
C GLY A 155 -5.22 3.48 4.90
N MET A 156 -4.49 3.14 3.84
CA MET A 156 -5.08 2.74 2.56
C MET A 156 -4.61 1.35 2.11
N SER A 157 -3.29 1.14 1.98
CA SER A 157 -2.78 -0.03 1.27
C SER A 157 -2.96 -1.33 2.04
N LEU A 158 -2.65 -1.38 3.33
CA LEU A 158 -2.83 -2.59 4.13
C LEU A 158 -4.30 -3.00 4.28
N PRO A 159 -5.25 -2.09 4.61
CA PRO A 159 -6.68 -2.43 4.64
C PRO A 159 -7.20 -2.88 3.27
N GLN A 160 -6.78 -2.22 2.18
CA GLN A 160 -7.19 -2.58 0.83
C GLN A 160 -6.66 -3.97 0.43
N LEU A 161 -5.41 -4.31 0.78
CA LEU A 161 -4.86 -5.65 0.55
C LEU A 161 -5.62 -6.72 1.33
N LEU A 162 -5.95 -6.46 2.59
CA LEU A 162 -6.77 -7.37 3.39
C LEU A 162 -8.15 -7.58 2.76
N PHE A 163 -8.86 -6.48 2.46
CA PHE A 163 -10.16 -6.51 1.80
C PHE A 163 -10.12 -7.32 0.50
N THR A 164 -9.20 -6.99 -0.40
CA THR A 164 -9.06 -7.62 -1.71
C THR A 164 -8.71 -9.11 -1.58
N SER A 165 -7.83 -9.48 -0.64
CA SER A 165 -7.47 -10.88 -0.38
C SER A 165 -8.67 -11.68 0.09
N VAL A 166 -9.47 -11.15 1.01
CA VAL A 166 -10.68 -11.82 1.50
C VAL A 166 -11.72 -11.95 0.38
N VAL A 167 -11.93 -10.90 -0.44
CA VAL A 167 -12.84 -10.99 -1.60
C VAL A 167 -12.40 -12.07 -2.58
N ILE A 168 -11.10 -12.11 -2.93
CA ILE A 168 -10.56 -13.13 -3.85
C ILE A 168 -10.78 -14.53 -3.30
N ILE A 169 -10.45 -14.77 -2.03
CA ILE A 169 -10.64 -16.08 -1.38
C ILE A 169 -12.12 -16.46 -1.37
N SER A 170 -13.01 -15.53 -1.01
CA SER A 170 -14.45 -15.77 -0.98
C SER A 170 -15.01 -16.09 -2.37
N VAL A 171 -14.61 -15.32 -3.39
CA VAL A 171 -15.05 -15.53 -4.77
C VAL A 171 -14.53 -16.87 -5.32
N ILE A 172 -13.27 -17.23 -5.07
CA ILE A 172 -12.72 -18.53 -5.46
C ILE A 172 -13.51 -19.68 -4.80
N PHE A 173 -13.82 -19.55 -3.51
CA PHE A 173 -14.60 -20.55 -2.80
C PHE A 173 -16.00 -20.72 -3.42
N ILE A 174 -16.68 -19.61 -3.71
CA ILE A 174 -18.00 -19.60 -4.35
C ILE A 174 -17.92 -20.21 -5.76
N MET A 175 -16.87 -19.89 -6.54
CA MET A 175 -16.65 -20.46 -7.86
C MET A 175 -16.52 -21.99 -7.82
N PHE A 176 -15.70 -22.54 -6.92
CA PHE A 176 -15.55 -23.99 -6.76
C PHE A 176 -16.84 -24.66 -6.24
N TYR A 177 -17.61 -23.94 -5.41
CA TYR A 177 -18.89 -24.43 -4.93
C TYR A 177 -19.87 -24.67 -6.10
N TYR A 178 -19.93 -23.74 -7.07
CA TYR A 178 -20.86 -23.84 -8.21
C TYR A 178 -20.33 -24.63 -9.40
N SER A 179 -19.05 -24.49 -9.78
CA SER A 179 -18.44 -25.25 -10.88
C SER A 179 -16.90 -25.24 -10.80
N ALA A 180 -16.32 -26.39 -10.55
CA ALA A 180 -14.86 -26.52 -10.50
C ALA A 180 -14.21 -26.28 -11.87
N LEU A 181 -14.83 -26.76 -12.96
CA LEU A 181 -14.29 -26.58 -14.31
C LEU A 181 -14.23 -25.09 -14.69
N MET A 182 -15.30 -24.33 -14.44
CA MET A 182 -15.33 -22.89 -14.71
C MET A 182 -14.37 -22.12 -13.82
N ALA A 183 -14.22 -22.52 -12.55
CA ALA A 183 -13.24 -21.93 -11.64
C ALA A 183 -11.80 -22.09 -12.17
N LEU A 184 -11.45 -23.26 -12.72
CA LEU A 184 -10.13 -23.48 -13.33
C LEU A 184 -9.88 -22.60 -14.57
N VAL A 185 -10.89 -22.38 -15.40
CA VAL A 185 -10.79 -21.46 -16.55
C VAL A 185 -10.44 -20.04 -16.09
N ILE A 186 -11.12 -19.57 -15.04
CA ILE A 186 -10.87 -18.23 -14.48
C ILE A 186 -9.49 -18.15 -13.82
N LEU A 187 -9.07 -19.17 -13.05
CA LEU A 187 -7.75 -19.23 -12.43
C LEU A 187 -6.61 -19.28 -13.47
N PHE A 188 -6.83 -19.95 -14.60
CA PHE A 188 -5.88 -19.92 -15.71
C PHE A 188 -5.70 -18.50 -16.26
N GLY A 189 -6.80 -17.78 -16.51
CA GLY A 189 -6.72 -16.39 -16.95
C GLY A 189 -6.09 -15.45 -15.90
N ALA A 190 -6.39 -15.68 -14.62
CA ALA A 190 -5.73 -14.97 -13.52
C ALA A 190 -4.20 -15.17 -13.53
N SER A 191 -3.74 -16.38 -13.82
CA SER A 191 -2.32 -16.67 -13.95
C SER A 191 -1.67 -15.89 -15.08
N LEU A 192 -2.37 -15.75 -16.22
CA LEU A 192 -1.90 -14.92 -17.34
C LEU A 192 -1.84 -13.43 -16.95
N MET A 193 -2.84 -12.92 -16.23
CA MET A 193 -2.82 -11.55 -15.71
C MET A 193 -1.66 -11.32 -14.74
N ALA A 194 -1.39 -12.25 -13.83
CA ALA A 194 -0.27 -12.20 -12.90
C ALA A 194 1.09 -12.18 -13.64
N LEU A 195 1.24 -13.00 -14.67
CA LEU A 195 2.44 -13.01 -15.53
C LEU A 195 2.61 -11.70 -16.29
N ALA A 196 1.53 -11.13 -16.83
CA ALA A 196 1.57 -9.82 -17.49
C ALA A 196 1.99 -8.72 -16.50
N THR A 197 1.41 -8.71 -15.30
CA THR A 197 1.77 -7.76 -14.23
C THR A 197 3.25 -7.89 -13.85
N LYS A 198 3.75 -9.11 -13.66
CA LYS A 198 5.16 -9.36 -13.32
C LYS A 198 6.10 -8.86 -14.42
N ASN A 199 5.80 -9.14 -15.68
CA ASN A 199 6.68 -8.79 -16.81
C ASN A 199 6.67 -7.29 -17.10
N LEU A 200 5.48 -6.68 -17.23
CA LEU A 200 5.34 -5.25 -17.55
C LEU A 200 5.70 -4.38 -16.34
N GLY A 201 5.21 -4.75 -15.16
CA GLY A 201 5.53 -4.04 -13.92
C GLY A 201 7.01 -4.08 -13.58
N GLY A 202 7.68 -5.22 -13.79
CA GLY A 202 9.11 -5.35 -13.60
C GLY A 202 9.94 -4.46 -14.55
N LYS A 203 9.51 -4.38 -15.83
CA LYS A 203 10.15 -3.47 -16.81
C LYS A 203 9.91 -2.01 -16.44
N SER A 204 8.70 -1.66 -16.01
CA SER A 204 8.35 -0.33 -15.54
C SER A 204 9.23 0.07 -14.35
N ALA A 205 9.29 -0.75 -13.31
CA ALA A 205 10.08 -0.50 -12.11
C ALA A 205 11.57 -0.27 -12.44
N LYS A 206 12.16 -1.12 -13.31
CA LYS A 206 13.55 -0.95 -13.74
C LYS A 206 13.80 0.39 -14.45
N ASN A 207 12.88 0.81 -15.30
CA ASN A 207 13.00 2.10 -15.99
C ASN A 207 12.76 3.28 -15.05
N PHE A 208 11.87 3.17 -14.07
CA PHE A 208 11.68 4.23 -13.05
C PHE A 208 12.94 4.43 -12.19
N VAL A 209 13.64 3.36 -11.79
CA VAL A 209 14.93 3.48 -11.09
C VAL A 209 15.95 4.23 -11.96
N LYS A 210 15.97 3.96 -13.27
CA LYS A 210 16.83 4.66 -14.22
C LYS A 210 16.45 6.14 -14.33
N THR A 211 15.15 6.45 -14.45
CA THR A 211 14.63 7.82 -14.46
C THR A 211 15.07 8.59 -13.22
N GLN A 212 14.92 7.98 -12.02
CA GLN A 212 15.32 8.59 -10.76
C GLN A 212 16.81 8.98 -10.75
N LYS A 213 17.67 8.08 -11.27
CA LYS A 213 19.12 8.35 -11.38
C LYS A 213 19.39 9.51 -12.34
N THR A 214 18.82 9.47 -13.54
CA THR A 214 19.03 10.52 -14.54
C THR A 214 18.43 11.86 -14.10
N THR A 215 17.33 11.86 -13.33
CA THR A 215 16.79 13.07 -12.69
C THR A 215 17.82 13.67 -11.72
N ALA A 216 18.44 12.85 -10.87
CA ALA A 216 19.49 13.31 -9.96
C ALA A 216 20.72 13.86 -10.72
N ASP A 217 21.06 13.26 -11.87
CA ASP A 217 22.15 13.78 -12.73
C ASP A 217 21.81 15.16 -13.29
N VAL A 218 20.54 15.39 -13.74
CA VAL A 218 20.06 16.71 -14.19
C VAL A 218 20.06 17.73 -13.04
N GLU A 219 19.53 17.35 -11.86
CA GLU A 219 19.49 18.21 -10.67
C GLU A 219 20.92 18.59 -10.24
N GLY A 220 21.85 17.62 -10.21
CA GLY A 220 23.26 17.87 -9.89
C GLY A 220 23.91 18.83 -10.87
N HIS A 221 23.69 18.65 -12.18
CA HIS A 221 24.21 19.54 -13.20
C HIS A 221 23.65 20.97 -13.08
N ILE A 222 22.33 21.11 -12.84
CA ILE A 222 21.72 22.42 -12.58
C ILE A 222 22.36 23.10 -11.37
N GLN A 223 22.55 22.35 -10.27
CA GLN A 223 23.17 22.88 -9.05
C GLN A 223 24.62 23.32 -9.29
N GLU A 224 25.40 22.54 -10.04
CA GLU A 224 26.77 22.88 -10.43
C GLU A 224 26.82 24.18 -11.22
N ILE A 225 25.98 24.30 -12.27
CA ILE A 225 25.93 25.50 -13.11
C ILE A 225 25.44 26.71 -12.31
N MET A 226 24.41 26.59 -11.48
CA MET A 226 23.93 27.67 -10.61
C MET A 226 25.03 28.20 -9.69
N ASN A 227 25.84 27.31 -9.12
CA ASN A 227 26.97 27.69 -8.26
C ASN A 227 28.11 28.34 -9.08
N GLY A 228 28.30 27.88 -10.31
CA GLY A 228 29.34 28.37 -11.24
C GLY A 228 28.88 29.49 -12.20
N GLU A 229 27.64 29.95 -12.12
CA GLU A 229 27.03 30.87 -13.11
C GLU A 229 27.85 32.14 -13.35
N LYS A 230 28.49 32.68 -12.33
CA LYS A 230 29.39 33.84 -12.47
C LYS A 230 30.57 33.56 -13.36
N VAL A 231 31.10 32.33 -13.29
CA VAL A 231 32.24 31.88 -14.14
C VAL A 231 31.78 31.71 -15.58
N VAL A 232 30.63 31.05 -15.78
CA VAL A 232 30.00 30.87 -17.10
C VAL A 232 29.83 32.24 -17.79
N LYS A 233 29.29 33.23 -17.06
CA LYS A 233 29.05 34.60 -17.57
C LYS A 233 30.36 35.32 -17.92
N VAL A 234 31.37 35.22 -17.04
CA VAL A 234 32.66 35.93 -17.26
C VAL A 234 33.38 35.40 -18.47
N PHE A 235 33.27 34.12 -18.74
CA PHE A 235 33.94 33.47 -19.88
C PHE A 235 33.06 33.28 -21.12
N SER A 236 31.78 33.80 -21.07
CA SER A 236 30.81 33.70 -22.17
C SER A 236 30.59 32.26 -22.66
N HIS A 237 30.53 31.29 -21.71
CA HIS A 237 30.35 29.85 -21.97
C HIS A 237 28.86 29.39 -21.89
N GLU A 238 27.90 30.30 -22.05
CA GLU A 238 26.49 29.97 -22.03
C GLU A 238 26.07 28.94 -23.11
N PRO A 239 26.53 29.07 -24.37
CA PRO A 239 26.14 28.11 -25.41
C PRO A 239 26.59 26.67 -25.09
N GLU A 240 27.80 26.47 -24.60
CA GLU A 240 28.34 25.17 -24.23
C GLU A 240 27.63 24.58 -23.02
N THR A 241 27.28 25.43 -22.08
CA THR A 241 26.51 25.04 -20.89
C THR A 241 25.11 24.57 -21.28
N ILE A 242 24.43 25.28 -22.20
CA ILE A 242 23.11 24.90 -22.71
C ILE A 242 23.23 23.55 -23.47
N GLU A 243 24.22 23.39 -24.35
CA GLU A 243 24.42 22.14 -25.09
C GLU A 243 24.65 20.95 -24.13
N SER A 244 25.42 21.19 -23.06
CA SER A 244 25.69 20.17 -22.04
C SER A 244 24.42 19.76 -21.30
N PHE A 245 23.60 20.76 -20.92
CA PHE A 245 22.30 20.52 -20.27
C PHE A 245 21.35 19.75 -21.19
N ASP A 246 21.22 20.17 -22.45
CA ASP A 246 20.32 19.54 -23.42
C ASP A 246 20.63 18.04 -23.59
N LYS A 247 21.92 17.66 -23.63
CA LYS A 247 22.32 16.24 -23.72
C LYS A 247 21.81 15.41 -22.55
N ILE A 248 21.93 15.91 -21.31
CA ILE A 248 21.49 15.21 -20.11
C ILE A 248 19.96 15.19 -20.04
N ASN A 249 19.31 16.29 -20.44
CA ASN A 249 17.85 16.43 -20.47
C ASN A 249 17.23 15.53 -21.55
N ASP A 250 17.85 15.37 -22.70
CA ASP A 250 17.42 14.41 -23.73
C ASP A 250 17.52 12.96 -23.25
N GLU A 251 18.56 12.61 -22.50
CA GLU A 251 18.66 11.29 -21.87
C GLU A 251 17.51 11.07 -20.87
N LEU A 252 17.22 12.06 -20.02
CA LEU A 252 16.11 12.03 -19.08
C LEU A 252 14.77 11.86 -19.81
N MET A 253 14.54 12.58 -20.89
CA MET A 253 13.34 12.46 -21.72
C MET A 253 13.16 11.04 -22.24
N VAL A 254 14.19 10.42 -22.81
CA VAL A 254 14.12 9.05 -23.35
C VAL A 254 13.82 8.02 -22.26
N VAL A 255 14.53 8.12 -21.13
CA VAL A 255 14.37 7.18 -20.01
C VAL A 255 12.99 7.33 -19.37
N SER A 256 12.52 8.56 -19.14
CA SER A 256 11.21 8.87 -18.56
C SER A 256 10.08 8.43 -19.48
N ARG A 257 10.22 8.65 -20.79
CA ARG A 257 9.24 8.16 -21.78
C ARG A 257 9.10 6.65 -21.72
N ASN A 258 10.21 5.90 -21.65
CA ASN A 258 10.18 4.45 -21.56
C ASN A 258 9.56 3.95 -20.25
N ALA A 259 9.89 4.60 -19.12
CA ALA A 259 9.28 4.28 -17.83
C ALA A 259 7.76 4.45 -17.85
N ASN A 260 7.29 5.61 -18.34
CA ASN A 260 5.88 5.93 -18.45
C ASN A 260 5.14 5.05 -19.48
N LEU A 261 5.79 4.67 -20.58
CA LEU A 261 5.19 3.78 -21.57
C LEU A 261 4.79 2.45 -20.93
N TYR A 262 5.69 1.79 -20.19
CA TYR A 262 5.35 0.54 -19.51
C TYR A 262 4.35 0.72 -18.39
N ALA A 263 4.45 1.79 -17.60
CA ALA A 263 3.51 2.08 -16.51
C ALA A 263 2.08 2.31 -17.02
N ASN A 264 1.94 3.20 -18.02
CA ASN A 264 0.63 3.59 -18.52
C ASN A 264 -0.02 2.53 -19.42
N THR A 265 0.75 1.55 -19.93
CA THR A 265 0.23 0.44 -20.73
C THR A 265 -0.26 -0.71 -19.84
N LEU A 266 0.23 -0.85 -18.62
CA LEU A 266 -0.12 -1.96 -17.72
C LEU A 266 -1.62 -2.02 -17.41
N MET A 267 -2.21 -0.91 -16.97
CA MET A 267 -3.63 -0.88 -16.57
C MET A 267 -4.60 -1.16 -17.74
N PRO A 268 -4.46 -0.56 -18.94
CA PRO A 268 -5.26 -0.93 -20.09
C PRO A 268 -5.13 -2.41 -20.49
N ILE A 269 -3.92 -2.98 -20.42
CA ILE A 269 -3.72 -4.41 -20.72
C ILE A 269 -4.47 -5.27 -19.70
N LEU A 270 -4.34 -5.03 -18.40
CA LEU A 270 -5.02 -5.81 -17.37
C LEU A 270 -6.55 -5.71 -17.48
N ASN A 271 -7.07 -4.51 -17.74
CA ASN A 271 -8.52 -4.31 -17.95
C ASN A 271 -9.03 -5.08 -19.18
N ASN A 272 -8.30 -5.02 -20.31
CA ASN A 272 -8.68 -5.75 -21.50
C ASN A 272 -8.55 -7.27 -21.34
N MET A 273 -7.53 -7.75 -20.61
CA MET A 273 -7.44 -9.16 -20.24
C MET A 273 -8.65 -9.60 -19.40
N GLY A 274 -9.12 -8.78 -18.46
CA GLY A 274 -10.36 -9.03 -17.72
C GLY A 274 -11.59 -9.12 -18.62
N ASN A 275 -11.72 -8.24 -19.61
CA ASN A 275 -12.80 -8.28 -20.60
C ASN A 275 -12.71 -9.51 -21.51
N ILE A 276 -11.52 -9.89 -21.96
CA ILE A 276 -11.30 -11.11 -22.75
C ILE A 276 -11.69 -12.34 -21.93
N MET A 277 -11.30 -12.39 -20.65
CA MET A 277 -11.69 -13.46 -19.73
C MET A 277 -13.21 -13.56 -19.59
N TYR A 278 -13.91 -12.44 -19.47
CA TYR A 278 -15.37 -12.40 -19.45
C TYR A 278 -15.98 -13.04 -20.70
N VAL A 279 -15.45 -12.70 -21.88
CA VAL A 279 -15.91 -13.29 -23.16
C VAL A 279 -15.61 -14.79 -23.24
N ILE A 280 -14.41 -15.22 -22.81
CA ILE A 280 -14.05 -16.65 -22.76
C ILE A 280 -15.01 -17.41 -21.85
N VAL A 281 -15.27 -16.90 -20.65
CA VAL A 281 -16.20 -17.51 -19.68
C VAL A 281 -17.61 -17.56 -20.26
N ALA A 282 -18.07 -16.53 -20.98
CA ALA A 282 -19.37 -16.54 -21.64
C ALA A 282 -19.48 -17.62 -22.73
N ILE A 283 -18.45 -17.74 -23.59
CA ILE A 283 -18.41 -18.75 -24.64
C ILE A 283 -18.38 -20.15 -24.05
N VAL A 284 -17.47 -20.41 -23.07
CA VAL A 284 -17.35 -21.72 -22.41
C VAL A 284 -18.65 -22.09 -21.69
N SER A 285 -19.29 -21.12 -21.02
CA SER A 285 -20.60 -21.32 -20.37
C SER A 285 -21.68 -21.71 -21.37
N GLY A 286 -21.73 -21.03 -22.54
CA GLY A 286 -22.66 -21.34 -23.61
C GLY A 286 -22.45 -22.75 -24.17
N VAL A 287 -21.20 -23.13 -24.42
CA VAL A 287 -20.82 -24.49 -24.86
C VAL A 287 -21.22 -25.55 -23.83
N PHE A 288 -20.98 -25.31 -22.53
CA PHE A 288 -21.35 -26.24 -21.46
C PHE A 288 -22.85 -26.47 -21.39
N ILE A 289 -23.63 -25.42 -21.54
CA ILE A 289 -25.09 -25.49 -21.56
C ILE A 289 -25.57 -26.23 -22.83
N ALA A 290 -25.04 -25.88 -24.03
CA ALA A 290 -25.44 -26.46 -25.29
C ALA A 290 -25.13 -27.98 -25.40
N LEU A 291 -23.99 -28.40 -24.85
CA LEU A 291 -23.55 -29.81 -24.87
C LEU A 291 -24.01 -30.61 -23.64
N ASN A 292 -24.78 -30.02 -22.72
CA ASN A 292 -25.19 -30.64 -21.46
C ASN A 292 -23.98 -31.26 -20.69
N VAL A 293 -22.87 -30.53 -20.62
CA VAL A 293 -21.67 -31.01 -19.94
C VAL A 293 -21.97 -31.23 -18.46
N GLN A 294 -21.63 -32.41 -17.94
CA GLN A 294 -21.82 -32.73 -16.51
C GLN A 294 -21.02 -31.73 -15.64
N ASN A 295 -21.71 -31.00 -14.78
CA ASN A 295 -21.08 -30.06 -13.88
C ASN A 295 -20.38 -30.78 -12.73
N ILE A 296 -19.07 -30.51 -12.57
CA ILE A 296 -18.31 -30.96 -11.42
C ILE A 296 -18.34 -29.83 -10.39
N SER A 297 -19.20 -29.98 -9.37
CA SER A 297 -19.43 -28.94 -8.36
C SER A 297 -19.69 -29.54 -6.98
N ILE A 298 -19.39 -28.76 -5.94
CA ILE A 298 -19.71 -29.14 -4.55
C ILE A 298 -21.24 -29.03 -4.33
N SER A 299 -21.89 -28.08 -5.03
CA SER A 299 -23.33 -27.85 -4.92
C SER A 299 -24.20 -28.97 -5.49
N GLY A 300 -23.66 -29.81 -6.40
CA GLY A 300 -24.41 -30.82 -7.12
C GLY A 300 -25.40 -30.25 -8.17
N LEU A 301 -25.43 -28.94 -8.36
CA LEU A 301 -26.33 -28.28 -9.30
C LEU A 301 -25.88 -28.48 -10.75
N PRO A 302 -26.81 -28.69 -11.71
CA PRO A 302 -26.48 -28.73 -13.12
C PRO A 302 -25.98 -27.34 -13.58
N PHE A 303 -25.14 -27.32 -14.62
CA PHE A 303 -24.64 -26.06 -15.17
C PHE A 303 -25.71 -25.44 -16.09
N THR A 304 -26.42 -24.45 -15.58
CA THR A 304 -27.51 -23.74 -16.27
C THR A 304 -27.20 -22.26 -16.41
N ILE A 305 -28.08 -21.53 -17.07
CA ILE A 305 -27.99 -20.05 -17.18
C ILE A 305 -27.95 -19.41 -15.78
N ALA A 306 -28.69 -19.98 -14.81
CA ALA A 306 -28.71 -19.49 -13.43
C ALA A 306 -27.32 -19.56 -12.75
N VAL A 307 -26.47 -20.50 -13.13
CA VAL A 307 -25.07 -20.60 -12.68
C VAL A 307 -24.13 -19.76 -13.56
N ALA A 308 -24.33 -19.77 -14.87
CA ALA A 308 -23.46 -19.06 -15.82
C ALA A 308 -23.42 -17.54 -15.61
N VAL A 309 -24.56 -16.89 -15.37
CA VAL A 309 -24.64 -15.43 -15.18
C VAL A 309 -23.87 -14.95 -13.94
N PRO A 310 -24.03 -15.56 -12.75
CA PRO A 310 -23.17 -15.27 -11.61
C PRO A 310 -21.67 -15.45 -11.89
N PHE A 311 -21.28 -16.48 -12.66
CA PHE A 311 -19.87 -16.66 -13.06
C PHE A 311 -19.32 -15.49 -13.85
N LEU A 312 -20.10 -14.89 -14.73
CA LEU A 312 -19.70 -13.68 -15.48
C LEU A 312 -19.44 -12.50 -14.54
N ASN A 313 -20.30 -12.31 -13.53
CA ASN A 313 -20.12 -11.28 -12.52
C ASN A 313 -18.90 -11.56 -11.63
N MET A 314 -18.70 -12.80 -11.19
CA MET A 314 -17.54 -13.22 -10.42
C MET A 314 -16.23 -13.03 -11.20
N THR A 315 -16.25 -13.28 -12.54
CA THR A 315 -15.07 -13.04 -13.40
C THR A 315 -14.67 -11.56 -13.41
N ARG A 316 -15.63 -10.66 -13.55
CA ARG A 316 -15.38 -9.21 -13.48
C ARG A 316 -14.87 -8.80 -12.12
N GLN A 317 -15.53 -9.22 -11.05
CA GLN A 317 -15.15 -8.93 -9.68
C GLN A 317 -13.72 -9.40 -9.41
N PHE A 318 -13.39 -10.63 -9.78
CA PHE A 318 -12.06 -11.21 -9.62
C PHE A 318 -10.98 -10.42 -10.36
N SER A 319 -11.21 -10.07 -11.64
CA SER A 319 -10.28 -9.27 -12.44
C SER A 319 -10.04 -7.88 -11.82
N THR A 320 -11.11 -7.24 -11.32
CA THR A 320 -10.99 -5.94 -10.63
C THR A 320 -10.13 -6.04 -9.38
N GLN A 321 -10.28 -7.12 -8.58
CA GLN A 321 -9.46 -7.31 -7.38
C GLN A 321 -7.99 -7.52 -7.71
N ILE A 322 -7.65 -8.26 -8.77
CA ILE A 322 -6.24 -8.42 -9.21
C ILE A 322 -5.63 -7.07 -9.59
N ASN A 323 -6.38 -6.22 -10.29
CA ASN A 323 -5.91 -4.87 -10.65
C ASN A 323 -5.64 -4.01 -9.42
N LEU A 324 -6.52 -4.07 -8.41
CA LEU A 324 -6.37 -3.33 -7.15
C LEU A 324 -5.12 -3.77 -6.37
N ILE A 325 -4.84 -5.07 -6.26
CA ILE A 325 -3.60 -5.56 -5.62
C ILE A 325 -2.38 -4.99 -6.33
N SER A 326 -2.36 -5.05 -7.66
CA SER A 326 -1.23 -4.56 -8.46
C SER A 326 -0.94 -3.08 -8.21
N GLY A 327 -1.97 -2.25 -7.99
CA GLY A 327 -1.83 -0.84 -7.66
C GLY A 327 -1.29 -0.55 -6.26
N GLN A 328 -1.50 -1.47 -5.29
CA GLN A 328 -1.09 -1.24 -3.89
C GLN A 328 0.38 -1.59 -3.59
N ILE A 329 1.04 -2.37 -4.44
CA ILE A 329 2.40 -2.88 -4.17
C ILE A 329 3.39 -1.73 -3.94
N ASN A 330 3.37 -0.71 -4.79
CA ASN A 330 4.30 0.43 -4.67
C ASN A 330 4.11 1.20 -3.36
N SER A 331 2.87 1.46 -2.97
CA SER A 331 2.56 2.17 -1.72
C SER A 331 3.03 1.39 -0.48
N VAL A 332 2.92 0.05 -0.51
CA VAL A 332 3.46 -0.78 0.58
C VAL A 332 4.98 -0.73 0.61
N VAL A 333 5.65 -0.83 -0.54
CA VAL A 333 7.12 -0.74 -0.62
C VAL A 333 7.62 0.60 -0.10
N MET A 334 7.00 1.71 -0.53
CA MET A 334 7.36 3.06 -0.06
C MET A 334 7.09 3.23 1.44
N GLY A 335 5.95 2.75 1.92
CA GLY A 335 5.62 2.82 3.35
C GLY A 335 6.55 1.98 4.23
N VAL A 336 6.98 0.81 3.76
CA VAL A 336 7.99 -0.01 4.45
C VAL A 336 9.35 0.67 4.46
N ALA A 337 9.75 1.31 3.36
CA ALA A 337 11.00 2.07 3.30
C ALA A 337 10.98 3.25 4.28
N GLY A 338 9.88 4.03 4.31
CA GLY A 338 9.69 5.12 5.28
C GLY A 338 9.68 4.62 6.72
N ALA A 339 8.96 3.52 7.00
CA ALA A 339 8.94 2.91 8.33
C ALA A 339 10.33 2.44 8.77
N ASN A 340 11.14 1.89 7.85
CA ASN A 340 12.50 1.48 8.17
C ASN A 340 13.36 2.66 8.61
N ARG A 341 13.33 3.78 7.87
CA ARG A 341 14.08 4.99 8.20
C ARG A 341 13.64 5.60 9.54
N VAL A 342 12.33 5.63 9.78
CA VAL A 342 11.78 6.07 11.08
C VAL A 342 12.25 5.17 12.21
N PHE A 343 12.29 3.85 12.00
CA PHE A 343 12.77 2.92 13.02
C PHE A 343 14.28 2.98 13.22
N GLU A 344 15.07 3.21 12.17
CA GLU A 344 16.51 3.43 12.27
C GLU A 344 16.82 4.64 13.16
N MET A 345 16.07 5.75 12.99
CA MET A 345 16.18 6.92 13.85
C MET A 345 15.78 6.61 15.32
N LEU A 346 14.68 5.87 15.51
CA LEU A 346 14.20 5.49 16.86
C LEU A 346 15.10 4.45 17.57
N ASP A 347 15.94 3.74 16.84
CA ASP A 347 16.88 2.75 17.36
C ASP A 347 18.30 3.32 17.52
N GLU A 348 18.51 4.61 17.19
CA GLU A 348 19.77 5.29 17.43
C GLU A 348 19.99 5.45 18.94
N PRO A 349 21.21 5.14 19.45
CA PRO A 349 21.46 5.25 20.88
C PRO A 349 21.37 6.72 21.35
N THR A 350 20.69 6.90 22.48
CA THR A 350 20.59 8.20 23.17
C THR A 350 21.91 8.58 23.81
N GLU A 351 22.09 9.86 24.05
CA GLU A 351 23.22 10.35 24.81
C GLU A 351 23.14 9.81 26.25
N THR A 352 24.24 9.28 26.74
CA THR A 352 24.38 8.81 28.14
C THR A 352 25.28 9.77 28.87
N ASP A 353 24.78 10.30 29.99
CA ASP A 353 25.60 11.09 30.91
C ASP A 353 26.22 10.15 31.94
N GLU A 354 27.50 9.82 31.75
CA GLU A 354 28.31 9.05 32.70
C GLU A 354 29.22 9.98 33.53
N GLY A 355 29.00 11.29 33.46
CA GLY A 355 29.77 12.30 34.18
C GLY A 355 29.48 12.24 35.69
N TYR A 356 30.53 12.36 36.47
CA TYR A 356 30.42 12.48 37.93
C TYR A 356 30.49 13.94 38.41
N VAL A 357 30.69 14.88 37.49
CA VAL A 357 30.73 16.32 37.76
C VAL A 357 29.45 16.95 37.19
N THR A 358 28.67 17.58 38.03
CA THR A 358 27.43 18.26 37.63
C THR A 358 27.58 19.78 37.70
N LEU A 359 26.89 20.50 36.80
CA LEU A 359 26.80 21.95 36.82
C LEU A 359 25.67 22.34 37.77
N VAL A 360 26.00 23.05 38.84
CA VAL A 360 25.04 23.47 39.86
C VAL A 360 25.00 24.98 39.99
N CYS A 361 23.87 25.52 40.48
CA CYS A 361 23.80 26.91 40.86
C CYS A 361 24.74 27.14 42.01
N SER A 362 25.52 28.22 41.97
CA SER A 362 26.52 28.53 43.00
C SER A 362 26.33 29.92 43.59
N GLU A 363 26.73 30.05 44.86
CA GLU A 363 26.88 31.31 45.56
C GLU A 363 28.25 31.36 46.25
N THR A 364 28.75 32.58 46.46
CA THR A 364 30.03 32.77 47.16
C THR A 364 29.75 33.27 48.59
N ILE A 365 30.02 32.39 49.57
CA ILE A 365 29.90 32.70 50.98
C ILE A 365 31.30 32.67 51.58
N ASP A 366 31.71 33.74 52.22
CA ASP A 366 33.04 33.91 52.88
C ASP A 366 34.24 33.62 51.95
N GLY A 367 34.06 33.91 50.63
CA GLY A 367 35.12 33.70 49.63
C GLY A 367 35.20 32.26 49.08
N GLN A 368 34.34 31.37 49.51
CA GLN A 368 34.24 29.99 49.00
C GLN A 368 32.98 29.83 48.14
N VAL A 369 33.11 29.14 46.98
CA VAL A 369 32.01 28.80 46.10
C VAL A 369 31.30 27.58 46.68
N GLN A 370 30.00 27.70 46.95
CA GLN A 370 29.14 26.64 47.47
C GLN A 370 27.93 26.45 46.56
N GLU A 371 27.35 25.24 46.56
CA GLU A 371 26.13 24.94 45.84
C GLU A 371 24.93 25.68 46.46
N ALA A 372 24.13 26.32 45.64
CA ALA A 372 22.92 27.00 46.05
C ALA A 372 21.68 26.21 45.59
N GLU A 373 20.72 26.01 46.48
CA GLU A 373 19.45 25.34 46.18
C GLU A 373 18.50 26.20 45.33
N TYR A 374 18.83 27.48 45.11
CA TYR A 374 18.02 28.42 44.34
C TYR A 374 18.84 29.05 43.18
N ARG A 375 18.16 29.60 42.21
CA ARG A 375 18.78 30.19 41.01
C ARG A 375 19.50 31.48 41.35
N THR A 376 20.80 31.44 41.46
CA THR A 376 21.68 32.60 41.80
C THR A 376 22.13 33.39 40.56
N GLY A 377 22.03 32.81 39.36
CA GLY A 377 22.62 33.36 38.13
C GLY A 377 24.10 33.05 37.95
N TYR A 378 24.75 32.43 38.95
CA TYR A 378 26.13 31.92 38.90
C TYR A 378 26.10 30.40 38.89
N TRP A 379 27.08 29.81 38.22
CA TRP A 379 27.17 28.36 38.01
C TRP A 379 28.59 27.88 38.35
N ALA A 380 28.71 26.73 38.93
CA ALA A 380 29.95 26.03 39.18
C ALA A 380 29.84 24.55 38.89
N TRP A 381 30.97 23.98 38.52
CA TRP A 381 31.11 22.53 38.37
C TRP A 381 31.39 21.88 39.68
#